data_1f53244aaf9dd14d69054d5893decd35
#
_entry.id   1f53244aaf9dd14d69054d5893decd35
#
_cell.length_a   1.000
_cell.length_b   1.000
_cell.length_c   1.000
_cell.angle_alpha   90.00
_cell.angle_beta   90.00
_cell.angle_gamma   90.00
#
_symmetry.space_group_name_H-M   'P 1'
#
loop_
_entity.id
_entity.type
_entity.pdbx_description
1 polymer ?
#
loop_
_entity_poly.entity_id
_entity_poly.type
_entity_poly.pdbx_seq_one_letter_code
_entity_poly.pdbx_strand_id
1 'polypeptide(L)'
;MGVSFDTIPHERLMKRVEEKVSDGRVTEMLRAYLTQEVMETMTSWRPEEGTPQGAVISPLLSNIYLDELDQKMGGLGNEMVRYADDFVILSRSREEAERALEEVSRWTAEAGLTLHPEKTRIVDARLKKVGFDFLGYHFEQGLKWPRKKSLKKIKDTIRRKTKRNNGRSLQVIIEDVNRTTRGWFEYFKHSHKTTFRPLDQWIRRRLRTILRKRKRQRGQAKTMRDHLRWPNAYFAEQGLLSLETAFAEARQSSMR
;
A
#
# COMPACT_ATOMS: atom_id res chain seq x y z
N MET A 1 9.67 -9.04 -2.93
CA MET A 1 10.97 -9.03 -2.25
C MET A 1 11.09 -7.74 -1.47
N GLY A 2 11.92 -7.66 -0.47
CA GLY A 2 12.20 -6.44 0.28
C GLY A 2 13.59 -6.51 0.90
N VAL A 3 14.22 -5.35 1.05
CA VAL A 3 15.56 -5.17 1.61
C VAL A 3 15.46 -4.32 2.86
N SER A 4 16.25 -4.57 3.89
CA SER A 4 16.29 -3.70 5.07
C SER A 4 17.22 -2.51 4.82
N PHE A 5 16.74 -1.30 5.09
CA PHE A 5 17.55 -0.06 5.03
C PHE A 5 18.31 0.22 6.31
N ASP A 6 18.05 -0.54 7.37
CA ASP A 6 18.69 -0.35 8.67
C ASP A 6 20.17 -0.81 8.67
N THR A 7 20.60 -1.44 7.58
CA THR A 7 21.95 -2.02 7.43
C THR A 7 22.74 -1.44 6.25
N ILE A 8 22.33 -0.29 5.69
CA ILE A 8 23.08 0.34 4.60
C ILE A 8 24.40 0.89 5.16
N PRO A 9 25.58 0.42 4.70
CA PRO A 9 26.87 0.94 5.15
C PRO A 9 27.05 2.39 4.71
N HIS A 10 27.30 3.31 5.68
CA HIS A 10 27.38 4.76 5.42
C HIS A 10 28.43 5.13 4.36
N GLU A 11 29.60 4.51 4.41
CA GLU A 11 30.68 4.80 3.45
C GLU A 11 30.27 4.43 2.01
N ARG A 12 29.60 3.29 1.84
CA ARG A 12 29.12 2.88 0.52
C ARG A 12 28.00 3.79 0.01
N LEU A 13 27.08 4.17 0.90
CA LEU A 13 26.01 5.12 0.59
C LEU A 13 26.60 6.46 0.15
N MET A 14 27.55 7.00 0.92
CA MET A 14 28.18 8.30 0.62
C MET A 14 28.95 8.27 -0.69
N LYS A 15 29.62 7.18 -1.02
CA LYS A 15 30.25 7.00 -2.34
C LYS A 15 29.24 7.15 -3.49
N ARG A 16 28.04 6.52 -3.36
CA ARG A 16 26.96 6.65 -4.36
C ARG A 16 26.36 8.05 -4.42
N VAL A 17 26.28 8.73 -3.28
CA VAL A 17 25.84 10.13 -3.22
C VAL A 17 26.84 11.04 -3.94
N GLU A 18 28.14 10.87 -3.70
CA GLU A 18 29.23 11.67 -4.30
C GLU A 18 29.34 11.49 -5.82
N GLU A 19 28.92 10.33 -6.36
CA GLU A 19 28.79 10.12 -7.80
C GLU A 19 27.70 11.01 -8.44
N LYS A 20 26.71 11.45 -7.67
CA LYS A 20 25.55 12.24 -8.14
C LYS A 20 25.57 13.69 -7.67
N VAL A 21 26.27 14.00 -6.57
CA VAL A 21 26.31 15.31 -5.91
C VAL A 21 27.75 15.75 -5.82
N SER A 22 28.13 16.77 -6.57
CA SER A 22 29.49 17.33 -6.59
C SER A 22 29.74 18.42 -5.54
N ASP A 23 28.71 18.93 -4.86
CA ASP A 23 28.84 19.96 -3.82
C ASP A 23 29.32 19.34 -2.50
N GLY A 24 30.58 19.65 -2.13
CA GLY A 24 31.21 19.16 -0.91
C GLY A 24 30.49 19.56 0.38
N ARG A 25 29.85 20.74 0.43
CA ARG A 25 29.09 21.17 1.60
C ARG A 25 27.84 20.30 1.81
N VAL A 26 27.18 19.92 0.72
CA VAL A 26 26.00 19.03 0.79
C VAL A 26 26.43 17.65 1.23
N THR A 27 27.53 17.11 0.72
CA THR A 27 28.02 15.78 1.11
C THR A 27 28.50 15.74 2.57
N GLU A 28 29.19 16.78 3.05
CA GLU A 28 29.55 16.92 4.48
C GLU A 28 28.30 16.98 5.39
N MET A 29 27.29 17.75 5.00
CA MET A 29 26.04 17.84 5.75
C MET A 29 25.32 16.47 5.80
N LEU A 30 25.31 15.71 4.70
CA LEU A 30 24.73 14.36 4.66
C LEU A 30 25.51 13.37 5.53
N ARG A 31 26.85 13.44 5.55
CA ARG A 31 27.69 12.64 6.45
C ARG A 31 27.38 12.95 7.91
N ALA A 32 27.34 14.24 8.27
CA ALA A 32 26.99 14.67 9.62
C ALA A 32 25.60 14.19 10.04
N TYR A 33 24.65 14.22 9.10
CA TYR A 33 23.30 13.74 9.33
C TYR A 33 23.24 12.22 9.56
N LEU A 34 23.95 11.40 8.78
CA LEU A 34 23.98 9.95 8.92
C LEU A 34 24.65 9.50 10.22
N THR A 35 25.67 10.25 10.68
CA THR A 35 26.43 9.97 11.92
C THR A 35 25.89 10.70 13.14
N GLN A 36 24.73 11.36 13.00
CA GLN A 36 24.11 12.08 14.11
C GLN A 36 23.75 11.12 15.24
N GLU A 37 24.05 11.54 16.47
CA GLU A 37 23.72 10.79 17.66
C GLU A 37 22.21 10.63 17.83
N VAL A 38 21.76 9.39 18.01
CA VAL A 38 20.36 9.05 18.25
C VAL A 38 20.17 8.85 19.75
N MET A 39 19.25 9.61 20.34
CA MET A 39 18.86 9.46 21.74
C MET A 39 17.60 8.61 21.84
N GLU A 40 17.71 7.45 22.46
CA GLU A 40 16.59 6.57 22.74
C GLU A 40 16.53 6.28 24.26
N THR A 41 15.46 6.71 24.91
CA THR A 41 15.17 6.45 26.35
C THR A 41 16.36 6.59 27.32
N MET A 42 17.14 7.68 27.28
CA MET A 42 18.33 7.98 28.13
C MET A 42 19.66 7.33 27.71
N THR A 43 19.70 6.60 26.61
CA THR A 43 20.98 6.17 26.03
C THR A 43 21.19 6.85 24.68
N SER A 44 22.39 7.36 24.44
CA SER A 44 22.74 7.88 23.13
C SER A 44 23.76 6.94 22.46
N TRP A 45 23.57 6.75 21.15
CA TRP A 45 24.47 5.95 20.33
C TRP A 45 24.62 6.57 18.95
N ARG A 46 25.74 6.33 18.30
CA ARG A 46 25.99 6.77 16.93
C ARG A 46 25.80 5.59 15.98
N PRO A 47 24.90 5.70 14.98
CA PRO A 47 24.75 4.66 13.99
C PRO A 47 25.98 4.61 13.07
N GLU A 48 26.49 3.41 12.84
CA GLU A 48 27.56 3.15 11.86
C GLU A 48 26.98 2.70 10.51
N GLU A 49 25.71 2.28 10.51
CA GLU A 49 24.98 1.82 9.34
C GLU A 49 23.50 2.24 9.41
N GLY A 50 22.84 2.17 8.28
CA GLY A 50 21.42 2.50 8.15
C GLY A 50 21.12 3.99 7.96
N THR A 51 19.87 4.27 7.72
CA THR A 51 19.37 5.65 7.62
C THR A 51 18.32 5.87 8.71
N PRO A 52 18.29 7.03 9.39
CA PRO A 52 17.33 7.28 10.46
C PRO A 52 15.89 7.03 10.00
N GLN A 53 15.19 6.12 10.71
CA GLN A 53 13.80 5.77 10.37
C GLN A 53 12.87 6.98 10.57
N GLY A 54 12.07 7.27 9.55
CA GLY A 54 11.11 8.39 9.58
C GLY A 54 11.68 9.75 9.19
N ALA A 55 12.96 9.86 8.90
CA ALA A 55 13.54 11.09 8.42
C ALA A 55 13.20 11.36 6.95
N VAL A 56 13.00 12.63 6.62
CA VAL A 56 12.50 13.08 5.30
C VAL A 56 13.46 12.69 4.16
N ILE A 57 14.77 12.67 4.41
CA ILE A 57 15.78 12.39 3.38
C ILE A 57 16.07 10.89 3.21
N SER A 58 15.76 10.04 4.19
CA SER A 58 16.07 8.61 4.15
C SER A 58 15.52 7.88 2.91
N PRO A 59 14.28 8.14 2.44
CA PRO A 59 13.79 7.53 1.20
C PRO A 59 14.60 7.92 -0.04
N LEU A 60 15.14 9.15 -0.09
CA LEU A 60 15.98 9.61 -1.20
C LEU A 60 17.33 8.89 -1.18
N LEU A 61 17.97 8.84 -0.03
CA LEU A 61 19.25 8.15 0.14
C LEU A 61 19.15 6.66 -0.19
N SER A 62 18.09 6.02 0.27
CA SER A 62 17.79 4.63 -0.07
C SER A 62 17.57 4.42 -1.56
N ASN A 63 16.90 5.35 -2.24
CA ASN A 63 16.72 5.28 -3.68
C ASN A 63 18.04 5.46 -4.44
N ILE A 64 18.92 6.37 -4.00
CA ILE A 64 20.27 6.54 -4.57
C ILE A 64 21.06 5.24 -4.43
N TYR A 65 21.00 4.60 -3.27
CA TYR A 65 21.73 3.37 -3.00
C TYR A 65 21.23 2.19 -3.85
N LEU A 66 19.92 2.05 -4.03
CA LEU A 66 19.30 0.95 -4.79
C LEU A 66 19.24 1.19 -6.31
N ASP A 67 19.57 2.39 -6.78
CA ASP A 67 19.58 2.74 -8.21
C ASP A 67 20.49 1.79 -9.03
N GLU A 68 21.61 1.36 -8.46
CA GLU A 68 22.50 0.38 -9.09
C GLU A 68 21.83 -0.98 -9.31
N LEU A 69 21.02 -1.43 -8.36
CA LEU A 69 20.24 -2.65 -8.52
C LEU A 69 19.23 -2.50 -9.66
N ASP A 70 18.53 -1.35 -9.73
CA ASP A 70 17.55 -1.08 -10.80
C ASP A 70 18.24 -1.11 -12.17
N GLN A 71 19.40 -0.44 -12.30
CA GLN A 71 20.18 -0.41 -13.54
C GLN A 71 20.71 -1.80 -13.91
N LYS A 72 21.26 -2.54 -12.95
CA LYS A 72 21.76 -3.90 -13.17
C LYS A 72 20.67 -4.84 -13.66
N MET A 73 19.52 -4.82 -13.01
CA MET A 73 18.40 -5.69 -13.39
C MET A 73 17.84 -5.32 -14.76
N GLY A 74 17.71 -4.01 -15.06
CA GLY A 74 17.33 -3.51 -16.38
C GLY A 74 18.31 -3.91 -17.48
N GLY A 75 19.61 -3.82 -17.21
CA GLY A 75 20.68 -4.24 -18.13
C GLY A 75 20.66 -5.74 -18.45
N LEU A 76 20.17 -6.57 -17.55
CA LEU A 76 19.95 -8.00 -17.74
C LEU A 76 18.62 -8.33 -18.44
N GLY A 77 17.85 -7.31 -18.83
CA GLY A 77 16.55 -7.47 -19.48
C GLY A 77 15.41 -7.89 -18.54
N ASN A 78 15.61 -7.78 -17.24
CA ASN A 78 14.56 -8.07 -16.24
C ASN A 78 13.63 -6.87 -16.08
N GLU A 79 12.33 -7.10 -16.11
CA GLU A 79 11.32 -6.08 -15.80
C GLU A 79 11.15 -6.01 -14.28
N MET A 80 11.79 -5.00 -13.66
CA MET A 80 11.74 -4.77 -12.22
C MET A 80 10.87 -3.56 -11.90
N VAL A 81 9.96 -3.72 -10.93
CA VAL A 81 9.15 -2.63 -10.38
C VAL A 81 9.48 -2.50 -8.90
N ARG A 82 10.10 -1.38 -8.52
CA ARG A 82 10.49 -1.07 -7.14
C ARG A 82 9.75 0.14 -6.59
N TYR A 83 9.40 0.06 -5.32
CA TYR A 83 8.91 1.18 -4.52
C TYR A 83 9.59 1.12 -3.14
N ALA A 84 10.51 2.04 -2.90
CA ALA A 84 11.41 2.03 -1.74
C ALA A 84 12.16 0.67 -1.63
N ASP A 85 11.93 -0.06 -0.56
CA ASP A 85 12.51 -1.37 -0.26
C ASP A 85 11.74 -2.57 -0.85
N ASP A 86 10.48 -2.35 -1.19
CA ASP A 86 9.64 -3.40 -1.77
C ASP A 86 9.78 -3.44 -3.30
N PHE A 87 10.06 -4.59 -3.87
CA PHE A 87 10.14 -4.75 -5.33
C PHE A 87 9.61 -6.10 -5.82
N VAL A 88 9.25 -6.12 -7.10
CA VAL A 88 8.81 -7.29 -7.85
C VAL A 88 9.57 -7.35 -9.15
N ILE A 89 10.03 -8.53 -9.53
CA ILE A 89 10.63 -8.80 -10.83
C ILE A 89 9.69 -9.70 -11.60
N LEU A 90 9.33 -9.28 -12.81
CA LEU A 90 8.46 -10.02 -13.70
C LEU A 90 9.32 -10.88 -14.63
N SER A 91 9.04 -12.19 -14.66
CA SER A 91 9.79 -13.17 -15.45
C SER A 91 8.83 -14.01 -16.28
N ARG A 92 9.26 -14.43 -17.45
CA ARG A 92 8.43 -15.23 -18.37
C ARG A 92 8.43 -16.71 -18.02
N SER A 93 9.50 -17.18 -17.38
CA SER A 93 9.66 -18.57 -16.95
C SER A 93 10.15 -18.65 -15.50
N ARG A 94 10.11 -19.86 -14.94
CA ARG A 94 10.62 -20.13 -13.61
C ARG A 94 12.15 -19.99 -13.57
N GLU A 95 12.82 -20.47 -14.60
CA GLU A 95 14.29 -20.42 -14.75
C GLU A 95 14.79 -18.98 -14.82
N GLU A 96 14.05 -18.10 -15.51
CA GLU A 96 14.34 -16.66 -15.50
C GLU A 96 14.17 -16.05 -14.10
N ALA A 97 13.10 -16.43 -13.38
CA ALA A 97 12.85 -15.94 -12.04
C ALA A 97 13.92 -16.41 -11.04
N GLU A 98 14.41 -17.64 -11.19
CA GLU A 98 15.51 -18.21 -10.37
C GLU A 98 16.82 -17.48 -10.63
N ARG A 99 17.19 -17.25 -11.90
CA ARG A 99 18.37 -16.45 -12.28
C ARG A 99 18.27 -15.01 -11.74
N ALA A 100 17.12 -14.37 -11.90
CA ALA A 100 16.91 -13.03 -11.37
C ALA A 100 17.06 -12.99 -9.84
N LEU A 101 16.58 -14.00 -9.12
CA LEU A 101 16.75 -14.11 -7.69
C LEU A 101 18.21 -14.30 -7.28
N GLU A 102 18.97 -15.10 -8.02
CA GLU A 102 20.41 -15.29 -7.79
C GLU A 102 21.18 -13.98 -7.98
N GLU A 103 20.90 -13.23 -9.06
CA GLU A 103 21.54 -11.94 -9.31
C GLU A 103 21.23 -10.90 -8.23
N VAL A 104 19.97 -10.81 -7.81
CA VAL A 104 19.57 -9.93 -6.72
C VAL A 104 20.26 -10.36 -5.42
N SER A 105 20.30 -11.65 -5.12
CA SER A 105 20.95 -12.16 -3.91
C SER A 105 22.44 -11.88 -3.88
N ARG A 106 23.12 -12.03 -5.01
CA ARG A 106 24.54 -11.70 -5.16
C ARG A 106 24.78 -10.21 -4.93
N TRP A 107 24.03 -9.37 -5.65
CA TRP A 107 24.18 -7.92 -5.52
C TRP A 107 23.88 -7.42 -4.10
N THR A 108 22.82 -7.93 -3.46
CA THR A 108 22.49 -7.51 -2.09
C THR A 108 23.57 -7.92 -1.08
N ALA A 109 24.16 -9.10 -1.22
CA ALA A 109 25.29 -9.53 -0.38
C ALA A 109 26.52 -8.62 -0.60
N GLU A 110 26.88 -8.33 -1.85
CA GLU A 110 27.95 -7.40 -2.22
C GLU A 110 27.69 -5.99 -1.69
N ALA A 111 26.43 -5.53 -1.72
CA ALA A 111 26.00 -4.22 -1.22
C ALA A 111 25.90 -4.13 0.32
N GLY A 112 26.15 -5.21 1.06
CA GLY A 112 25.99 -5.24 2.52
C GLY A 112 24.51 -5.23 2.97
N LEU A 113 23.61 -5.65 2.11
CA LEU A 113 22.18 -5.69 2.39
C LEU A 113 21.69 -7.12 2.56
N THR A 114 20.57 -7.28 3.28
CA THR A 114 19.95 -8.58 3.48
C THR A 114 18.56 -8.63 2.87
N LEU A 115 18.30 -9.63 2.02
CA LEU A 115 16.96 -9.94 1.56
C LEU A 115 16.12 -10.52 2.70
N HIS A 116 14.89 -10.04 2.85
CA HIS A 116 13.99 -10.57 3.86
C HIS A 116 13.53 -11.98 3.48
N PRO A 117 13.94 -13.05 4.18
CA PRO A 117 13.74 -14.44 3.73
C PRO A 117 12.26 -14.81 3.60
N GLU A 118 11.41 -14.38 4.53
CA GLU A 118 9.97 -14.69 4.49
C GLU A 118 9.19 -13.94 3.39
N LYS A 119 9.72 -12.81 2.92
CA LYS A 119 9.07 -12.00 1.87
C LYS A 119 9.62 -12.30 0.47
N THR A 120 10.79 -12.92 0.37
CA THR A 120 11.45 -13.24 -0.90
C THR A 120 11.01 -14.61 -1.38
N ARG A 121 10.27 -14.66 -2.48
CA ARG A 121 9.75 -15.90 -3.05
C ARG A 121 9.47 -15.76 -4.53
N ILE A 122 9.58 -16.88 -5.25
CA ILE A 122 9.12 -17.01 -6.63
C ILE A 122 7.66 -17.49 -6.62
N VAL A 123 6.81 -16.83 -7.40
CA VAL A 123 5.37 -17.12 -7.46
C VAL A 123 4.92 -17.20 -8.91
N ASP A 124 4.30 -18.29 -9.31
CA ASP A 124 3.59 -18.35 -10.60
C ASP A 124 2.16 -17.77 -10.44
N ALA A 125 2.04 -16.48 -10.71
CA ALA A 125 0.77 -15.76 -10.56
C ALA A 125 -0.28 -16.11 -11.63
N ARG A 126 0.03 -16.98 -12.60
CA ARG A 126 -0.94 -17.50 -13.59
C ARG A 126 -1.82 -18.58 -12.99
N LEU A 127 -1.34 -19.25 -11.96
CA LEU A 127 -2.06 -20.33 -11.29
C LEU A 127 -3.20 -19.78 -10.42
N LYS A 128 -4.33 -20.48 -10.43
CA LYS A 128 -5.49 -20.13 -9.61
C LYS A 128 -5.17 -20.29 -8.12
N LYS A 129 -5.56 -19.31 -7.32
CA LYS A 129 -5.30 -19.22 -5.87
C LYS A 129 -3.81 -19.07 -5.51
N VAL A 130 -2.98 -18.79 -6.49
CA VAL A 130 -1.58 -18.46 -6.30
C VAL A 130 -1.36 -17.02 -6.73
N GLY A 131 -0.87 -16.19 -5.80
CA GLY A 131 -0.68 -14.78 -6.05
C GLY A 131 0.30 -14.15 -5.07
N PHE A 132 0.52 -12.87 -5.23
CA PHE A 132 1.40 -12.09 -4.35
C PHE A 132 0.78 -10.74 -4.01
N ASP A 133 1.20 -10.21 -2.85
CA ASP A 133 0.79 -8.88 -2.41
C ASP A 133 1.91 -7.88 -2.74
N PHE A 134 1.56 -6.76 -3.37
CA PHE A 134 2.47 -5.66 -3.64
C PHE A 134 1.73 -4.31 -3.54
N LEU A 135 2.31 -3.36 -2.85
CA LEU A 135 1.76 -2.00 -2.65
C LEU A 135 0.27 -1.99 -2.24
N GLY A 136 -0.12 -2.90 -1.36
CA GLY A 136 -1.51 -2.96 -0.86
C GLY A 136 -2.48 -3.70 -1.77
N TYR A 137 -2.07 -4.09 -2.97
CA TYR A 137 -2.82 -4.94 -3.88
C TYR A 137 -2.44 -6.40 -3.73
N HIS A 138 -3.34 -7.27 -4.11
CA HIS A 138 -3.13 -8.71 -4.35
C HIS A 138 -3.24 -8.97 -5.84
N PHE A 139 -2.23 -9.60 -6.42
CA PHE A 139 -2.14 -9.95 -7.84
C PHE A 139 -2.30 -11.46 -8.01
N GLU A 140 -3.23 -11.88 -8.87
CA GLU A 140 -3.51 -13.27 -9.21
C GLU A 140 -4.08 -13.33 -10.63
N GLN A 141 -3.60 -14.22 -11.49
CA GLN A 141 -4.10 -14.43 -12.86
C GLN A 141 -4.21 -13.16 -13.72
N GLY A 142 -3.23 -12.26 -13.62
CA GLY A 142 -3.25 -10.99 -14.37
C GLY A 142 -4.26 -9.96 -13.85
N LEU A 143 -4.99 -10.27 -12.79
CA LEU A 143 -5.94 -9.38 -12.16
C LEU A 143 -5.39 -8.87 -10.82
N LYS A 144 -5.96 -7.78 -10.32
CA LYS A 144 -5.55 -7.19 -9.03
C LYS A 144 -6.75 -6.79 -8.18
N TRP A 145 -6.65 -7.03 -6.90
CA TRP A 145 -7.61 -6.67 -5.86
C TRP A 145 -6.91 -5.98 -4.69
N PRO A 146 -7.61 -5.20 -3.86
CA PRO A 146 -7.05 -4.78 -2.58
C PRO A 146 -6.73 -6.02 -1.74
N ARG A 147 -5.51 -6.10 -1.19
CA ARG A 147 -5.15 -7.23 -0.30
C ARG A 147 -6.08 -7.29 0.93
N LYS A 148 -6.21 -8.46 1.52
CA LYS A 148 -7.11 -8.71 2.68
C LYS A 148 -6.89 -7.71 3.83
N LYS A 149 -5.64 -7.34 4.13
CA LYS A 149 -5.29 -6.35 5.16
C LYS A 149 -5.82 -4.95 4.81
N SER A 150 -5.75 -4.55 3.54
CA SER A 150 -6.27 -3.25 3.05
C SER A 150 -7.80 -3.18 3.15
N LEU A 151 -8.50 -4.26 2.74
CA LEU A 151 -9.96 -4.37 2.90
C LEU A 151 -10.39 -4.40 4.36
N LYS A 152 -9.63 -5.05 5.24
CA LYS A 152 -9.89 -5.03 6.69
C LYS A 152 -9.76 -3.62 7.23
N LYS A 153 -8.67 -2.92 6.89
CA LYS A 153 -8.40 -1.54 7.38
C LYS A 153 -9.53 -0.57 7.04
N ILE A 154 -10.01 -0.55 5.78
CA ILE A 154 -11.15 0.32 5.42
C ILE A 154 -12.42 -0.08 6.15
N LYS A 155 -12.75 -1.38 6.22
CA LYS A 155 -13.92 -1.85 6.96
C LYS A 155 -13.87 -1.47 8.44
N ASP A 156 -12.72 -1.56 9.09
CA ASP A 156 -12.55 -1.18 10.49
C ASP A 156 -12.71 0.33 10.68
N THR A 157 -12.18 1.14 9.79
CA THR A 157 -12.38 2.59 9.81
C THR A 157 -13.84 2.98 9.65
N ILE A 158 -14.54 2.38 8.67
CA ILE A 158 -15.98 2.60 8.48
C ILE A 158 -16.79 2.08 9.67
N ARG A 159 -16.42 0.94 10.30
CA ARG A 159 -17.06 0.44 11.52
C ARG A 159 -17.03 1.48 12.63
N ARG A 160 -15.88 2.13 12.86
CA ARG A 160 -15.74 3.18 13.89
C ARG A 160 -16.66 4.37 13.61
N LYS A 161 -16.76 4.81 12.36
CA LYS A 161 -17.60 5.93 11.92
C LYS A 161 -19.10 5.60 11.97
N THR A 162 -19.46 4.35 11.76
CA THR A 162 -20.84 3.86 11.72
C THR A 162 -21.23 3.02 12.94
N LYS A 163 -20.77 3.41 14.14
CA LYS A 163 -21.24 2.79 15.39
C LYS A 163 -22.74 3.01 15.55
N ARG A 164 -23.47 1.98 16.05
CA ARG A 164 -24.94 2.03 16.19
C ARG A 164 -25.42 3.08 17.17
N ASN A 165 -24.59 3.44 18.14
CA ASN A 165 -24.86 4.48 19.15
C ASN A 165 -24.31 5.85 18.76
N ASN A 166 -23.97 6.06 17.49
CA ASN A 166 -23.53 7.35 16.98
C ASN A 166 -24.74 8.32 16.95
N GLY A 167 -24.70 9.37 17.79
CA GLY A 167 -25.76 10.38 17.91
C GLY A 167 -25.80 11.41 16.79
N ARG A 168 -24.77 11.46 15.90
CA ARG A 168 -24.68 12.44 14.81
C ARG A 168 -25.78 12.22 13.76
N SER A 169 -26.14 13.25 13.00
CA SER A 169 -27.11 13.12 11.90
C SER A 169 -26.66 12.09 10.85
N LEU A 170 -27.59 11.55 10.08
CA LEU A 170 -27.24 10.61 8.99
C LEU A 170 -26.34 11.27 7.97
N GLN A 171 -26.61 12.54 7.65
CA GLN A 171 -25.85 13.35 6.71
C GLN A 171 -24.37 13.43 7.10
N VAL A 172 -24.08 13.82 8.33
CA VAL A 172 -22.71 13.92 8.87
C VAL A 172 -21.99 12.55 8.85
N ILE A 173 -22.72 11.46 9.12
CA ILE A 173 -22.15 10.11 9.06
C ILE A 173 -21.80 9.74 7.61
N ILE A 174 -22.68 10.07 6.65
CA ILE A 174 -22.44 9.80 5.23
C ILE A 174 -21.24 10.61 4.72
N GLU A 175 -21.13 11.88 5.07
CA GLU A 175 -19.98 12.73 4.72
C GLU A 175 -18.66 12.15 5.22
N ASP A 176 -18.62 11.70 6.48
CA ASP A 176 -17.45 11.06 7.05
C ASP A 176 -17.08 9.73 6.38
N VAL A 177 -18.08 8.94 5.99
CA VAL A 177 -17.91 7.70 5.22
C VAL A 177 -17.38 8.04 3.84
N ASN A 178 -17.98 9.00 3.14
CA ASN A 178 -17.58 9.43 1.80
C ASN A 178 -16.12 9.91 1.76
N ARG A 179 -15.67 10.70 2.75
CA ARG A 179 -14.28 11.16 2.83
C ARG A 179 -13.32 9.96 2.88
N THR A 180 -13.66 8.93 3.65
CA THR A 180 -12.85 7.72 3.75
C THR A 180 -12.90 6.89 2.47
N THR A 181 -14.08 6.71 1.89
CA THR A 181 -14.26 5.87 0.69
C THR A 181 -13.69 6.51 -0.56
N ARG A 182 -13.74 7.85 -0.71
CA ARG A 182 -13.10 8.57 -1.82
C ARG A 182 -11.59 8.36 -1.81
N GLY A 183 -10.90 8.64 -0.70
CA GLY A 183 -9.45 8.45 -0.62
C GLY A 183 -9.02 6.99 -0.84
N TRP A 184 -9.81 6.05 -0.31
CA TRP A 184 -9.55 4.64 -0.55
C TRP A 184 -9.80 4.25 -2.02
N PHE A 185 -10.87 4.76 -2.64
CA PHE A 185 -11.20 4.50 -4.04
C PHE A 185 -10.13 5.05 -4.98
N GLU A 186 -9.65 6.25 -4.77
CA GLU A 186 -8.59 6.85 -5.62
C GLU A 186 -7.35 5.96 -5.68
N TYR A 187 -6.97 5.35 -4.58
CA TYR A 187 -5.85 4.41 -4.55
C TYR A 187 -6.19 3.06 -5.20
N PHE A 188 -7.39 2.51 -4.94
CA PHE A 188 -7.78 1.16 -5.37
C PHE A 188 -8.67 1.11 -6.62
N LYS A 189 -8.89 2.23 -7.32
CA LYS A 189 -9.75 2.29 -8.52
C LYS A 189 -9.34 1.36 -9.66
N HIS A 190 -8.08 0.95 -9.70
CA HIS A 190 -7.56 0.00 -10.67
C HIS A 190 -7.78 -1.47 -10.28
N SER A 191 -8.49 -1.75 -9.22
CA SER A 191 -8.85 -3.11 -8.80
C SER A 191 -9.90 -3.73 -9.72
N HIS A 192 -9.99 -5.06 -9.71
CA HIS A 192 -11.02 -5.78 -10.43
C HIS A 192 -12.43 -5.33 -9.97
N LYS A 193 -13.37 -5.25 -10.92
CA LYS A 193 -14.77 -4.76 -10.72
C LYS A 193 -15.51 -5.40 -9.55
N THR A 194 -15.22 -6.66 -9.24
CA THR A 194 -15.87 -7.39 -8.14
C THR A 194 -15.56 -6.86 -6.75
N THR A 195 -14.61 -5.92 -6.62
CA THR A 195 -14.20 -5.30 -5.35
C THR A 195 -15.27 -4.36 -4.79
N PHE A 196 -15.92 -3.56 -5.62
CA PHE A 196 -16.64 -2.36 -5.20
C PHE A 196 -18.07 -2.65 -4.73
N ARG A 197 -18.84 -3.41 -5.50
CA ARG A 197 -20.23 -3.75 -5.18
C ARG A 197 -20.43 -4.39 -3.80
N PRO A 198 -19.63 -5.39 -3.38
CA PRO A 198 -19.75 -5.97 -2.04
C PRO A 198 -19.44 -4.97 -0.92
N LEU A 199 -18.51 -4.04 -1.14
CA LEU A 199 -18.17 -3.01 -0.16
C LEU A 199 -19.30 -1.99 -0.03
N ASP A 200 -19.90 -1.53 -1.15
CA ASP A 200 -21.07 -0.67 -1.15
C ASP A 200 -22.26 -1.29 -0.44
N GLN A 201 -22.55 -2.57 -0.72
CA GLN A 201 -23.62 -3.32 -0.04
C GLN A 201 -23.39 -3.38 1.47
N TRP A 202 -22.13 -3.62 1.87
CA TRP A 202 -21.78 -3.69 3.27
C TRP A 202 -21.90 -2.32 3.96
N ILE A 203 -21.50 -1.21 3.31
CA ILE A 203 -21.65 0.16 3.83
C ILE A 203 -23.13 0.49 4.02
N ARG A 204 -23.97 0.28 3.00
CA ARG A 204 -25.42 0.52 3.08
C ARG A 204 -26.08 -0.29 4.21
N ARG A 205 -25.67 -1.54 4.38
CA ARG A 205 -26.15 -2.37 5.52
C ARG A 205 -25.78 -1.75 6.88
N ARG A 206 -24.57 -1.19 7.01
CA ARG A 206 -24.14 -0.49 8.23
C ARG A 206 -25.03 0.72 8.52
N LEU A 207 -25.30 1.53 7.52
CA LEU A 207 -26.17 2.72 7.66
C LEU A 207 -27.61 2.34 7.99
N ARG A 208 -28.19 1.32 7.31
CA ARG A 208 -29.51 0.77 7.66
C ARG A 208 -29.57 0.31 9.11
N THR A 209 -28.50 -0.29 9.61
CA THR A 209 -28.43 -0.75 11.02
C THR A 209 -28.51 0.43 12.00
N ILE A 210 -27.94 1.58 11.69
CA ILE A 210 -28.08 2.82 12.48
C ILE A 210 -29.53 3.31 12.44
N LEU A 211 -30.13 3.43 11.25
CA LEU A 211 -31.50 3.87 11.08
C LEU A 211 -32.50 2.96 11.81
N ARG A 212 -32.28 1.66 11.74
CA ARG A 212 -33.07 0.69 12.47
C ARG A 212 -33.01 0.91 14.00
N LYS A 213 -31.81 1.16 14.56
CA LYS A 213 -31.67 1.48 15.98
C LYS A 213 -32.36 2.79 16.36
N ARG A 214 -32.29 3.82 15.53
CA ARG A 214 -33.00 5.11 15.76
C ARG A 214 -34.53 4.92 15.82
N LYS A 215 -35.04 3.92 15.13
CA LYS A 215 -36.45 3.49 15.22
C LYS A 215 -36.71 2.50 16.35
N ARG A 216 -35.81 2.39 17.35
CA ARG A 216 -35.88 1.48 18.51
C ARG A 216 -36.02 -0.01 18.14
N GLN A 217 -35.65 -0.41 16.94
CA GLN A 217 -35.73 -1.79 16.47
C GLN A 217 -34.43 -2.55 16.73
N ARG A 218 -34.55 -3.78 17.28
CA ARG A 218 -33.39 -4.67 17.55
C ARG A 218 -32.89 -5.36 16.28
N GLY A 219 -31.65 -5.87 16.31
CA GLY A 219 -31.05 -6.70 15.27
C GLY A 219 -30.27 -5.90 14.20
N GLN A 220 -29.72 -6.64 13.25
CA GLN A 220 -28.98 -6.09 12.09
C GLN A 220 -29.94 -5.94 10.90
N ALA A 221 -29.79 -4.88 10.13
CA ALA A 221 -30.63 -4.59 8.97
C ALA A 221 -30.29 -5.50 7.77
N LYS A 222 -30.71 -6.75 7.84
CA LYS A 222 -30.48 -7.80 6.81
C LYS A 222 -31.75 -8.25 6.11
N THR A 223 -32.92 -7.81 6.56
CA THR A 223 -34.22 -8.30 6.06
C THR A 223 -34.64 -7.53 4.83
N MET A 224 -35.48 -8.17 3.97
CA MET A 224 -36.09 -7.51 2.81
C MET A 224 -36.88 -6.27 3.21
N ARG A 225 -37.59 -6.31 4.35
CA ARG A 225 -38.31 -5.16 4.90
C ARG A 225 -37.40 -3.94 5.15
N ASP A 226 -36.17 -4.17 5.62
CA ASP A 226 -35.20 -3.07 5.80
C ASP A 226 -34.75 -2.50 4.44
N HIS A 227 -34.61 -3.36 3.42
CA HIS A 227 -34.24 -2.93 2.06
C HIS A 227 -35.37 -2.15 1.38
N LEU A 228 -36.64 -2.55 1.56
CA LEU A 228 -37.81 -1.82 1.07
C LEU A 228 -37.96 -0.46 1.77
N ARG A 229 -37.73 -0.42 3.07
CA ARG A 229 -37.87 0.81 3.86
C ARG A 229 -36.79 1.84 3.56
N TRP A 230 -35.57 1.40 3.34
CA TRP A 230 -34.42 2.24 2.98
C TRP A 230 -33.71 1.63 1.77
N PRO A 231 -34.25 1.87 0.56
CA PRO A 231 -33.68 1.36 -0.68
C PRO A 231 -32.30 1.96 -0.95
N ASN A 232 -31.58 1.44 -1.95
CA ASN A 232 -30.28 2.00 -2.30
C ASN A 232 -30.38 3.45 -2.79
N ALA A 233 -31.46 3.81 -3.51
CA ALA A 233 -31.75 5.17 -3.96
C ALA A 233 -31.82 6.16 -2.79
N TYR A 234 -32.46 5.78 -1.69
CA TYR A 234 -32.51 6.63 -0.48
C TYR A 234 -31.13 7.08 -0.02
N PHE A 235 -30.11 6.21 -0.03
CA PHE A 235 -28.75 6.58 0.37
C PHE A 235 -28.05 7.42 -0.69
N ALA A 236 -28.33 7.20 -1.98
CA ALA A 236 -27.83 8.05 -3.06
C ALA A 236 -28.38 9.48 -2.95
N GLU A 237 -29.69 9.63 -2.68
CA GLU A 237 -30.35 10.92 -2.41
C GLU A 237 -29.76 11.64 -1.17
N GLN A 238 -29.31 10.88 -0.17
CA GLN A 238 -28.60 11.43 0.99
C GLN A 238 -27.10 11.70 0.68
N GLY A 239 -26.66 11.57 -0.56
CA GLY A 239 -25.31 11.88 -1.02
C GLY A 239 -24.26 10.79 -0.72
N LEU A 240 -24.67 9.53 -0.44
CA LEU A 240 -23.71 8.45 -0.25
C LEU A 240 -23.02 8.09 -1.56
N LEU A 241 -21.69 8.16 -1.58
CA LEU A 241 -20.86 7.73 -2.70
C LEU A 241 -21.08 6.24 -2.99
N SER A 242 -21.36 5.90 -4.25
CA SER A 242 -21.30 4.52 -4.76
C SER A 242 -19.95 4.27 -5.40
N LEU A 243 -19.20 3.34 -4.84
CA LEU A 243 -17.91 2.92 -5.39
C LEU A 243 -18.05 2.20 -6.73
N GLU A 244 -19.16 1.47 -6.91
CA GLU A 244 -19.49 0.79 -8.17
C GLU A 244 -19.72 1.80 -9.30
N THR A 245 -20.44 2.89 -9.03
CA THR A 245 -20.68 3.98 -9.99
C THR A 245 -19.40 4.74 -10.28
N ALA A 246 -18.65 5.14 -9.25
CA ALA A 246 -17.37 5.81 -9.42
C ALA A 246 -16.36 4.99 -10.24
N PHE A 247 -16.37 3.66 -10.08
CA PHE A 247 -15.55 2.77 -10.90
C PHE A 247 -15.97 2.75 -12.37
N ALA A 248 -17.28 2.75 -12.65
CA ALA A 248 -17.78 2.80 -14.02
C ALA A 248 -17.38 4.11 -14.71
N GLU A 249 -17.52 5.25 -14.01
CA GLU A 249 -17.12 6.57 -14.48
C GLU A 249 -15.60 6.67 -14.74
N ALA A 250 -14.77 6.19 -13.81
CA ALA A 250 -13.33 6.19 -13.96
C ALA A 250 -12.86 5.38 -15.19
N ARG A 251 -13.53 4.26 -15.49
CA ARG A 251 -13.22 3.48 -16.69
C ARG A 251 -13.62 4.19 -17.98
N GLN A 252 -14.76 4.86 -18.01
CA GLN A 252 -15.19 5.64 -19.19
C GLN A 252 -14.22 6.78 -19.49
N SER A 253 -13.71 7.46 -18.44
CA SER A 253 -12.71 8.54 -18.59
C SER A 253 -11.36 8.05 -19.09
N SER A 254 -10.98 6.81 -18.80
CA SER A 254 -9.71 6.20 -19.26
C SER A 254 -9.76 5.66 -20.69
N MET A 255 -10.95 5.60 -21.30
CA MET A 255 -11.16 5.12 -22.68
C MET A 255 -11.28 6.27 -23.70
N ARG A 256 -11.29 7.51 -23.21
CA ARG A 256 -11.21 8.75 -24.02
C ARG A 256 -9.79 9.30 -24.04
#